data_151329d95303b803e4ff42b845eb0900
#
_entry.id   151329d95303b803e4ff42b845eb0900
#
_cell.length_a   1.000
_cell.length_b   1.000
_cell.length_c   1.000
_cell.angle_alpha   90.00
_cell.angle_beta   90.00
_cell.angle_gamma   90.00
#
_symmetry.space_group_name_H-M   'P 1'
#
loop_
_entity.id
_entity.type
_entity.pdbx_description
1 polymer ?
#
loop_
_entity_poly.entity_id
_entity_poly.type
_entity_poly.pdbx_seq_one_letter_code
_entity_poly.pdbx_strand_id
1 'polypeptide(L)'
;VRTGKRLTVYAQDLPELREKEKQIAKDMEDNILTDGAIKKMTLNTLFERYMATRELADTTRVSYVRAWENRVKDEIGNIKVVQLLPSHIKAYYAKLSKAGYAYSTIKYIHNLLYPALEMAVDDDIIRKNPAKSSISDYGKPAEEKEALTVSQQEKFMEFVKQSNVYNTYYPMFTIMIGTGLRCGELIGLT
;
A
#
# COMPACT_ATOMS: atom_id res chain seq x y z
N VAL A 1 -29.66 24.38 -14.96
CA VAL A 1 -29.76 25.40 -13.90
C VAL A 1 -28.67 25.08 -12.90
N ARG A 2 -27.54 25.83 -12.93
CA ARG A 2 -26.43 25.67 -11.95
C ARG A 2 -26.88 26.29 -10.63
N THR A 3 -27.12 25.46 -9.62
CA THR A 3 -27.28 25.90 -8.23
C THR A 3 -25.95 26.41 -7.71
N GLY A 4 -25.68 27.71 -7.88
CA GLY A 4 -24.46 28.33 -7.40
C GLY A 4 -24.44 28.39 -5.87
N LYS A 5 -23.74 27.47 -5.20
CA LYS A 5 -23.35 27.67 -3.79
C LYS A 5 -22.38 28.85 -3.74
N ARG A 6 -22.75 29.92 -3.01
CA ARG A 6 -21.83 31.02 -2.72
C ARG A 6 -20.76 30.55 -1.75
N LEU A 7 -19.50 30.65 -2.16
CA LEU A 7 -18.33 30.43 -1.29
C LEU A 7 -17.90 31.80 -0.74
N THR A 8 -17.85 31.93 0.58
CA THR A 8 -17.34 33.14 1.24
C THR A 8 -15.91 32.87 1.66
N VAL A 9 -15.01 33.78 1.30
CA VAL A 9 -13.58 33.70 1.61
C VAL A 9 -13.21 34.83 2.52
N TYR A 10 -12.46 34.54 3.59
CA TYR A 10 -11.95 35.53 4.54
C TYR A 10 -10.43 35.55 4.47
N ALA A 11 -9.83 36.73 4.46
CA ALA A 11 -8.41 36.98 4.51
C ALA A 11 -8.09 38.16 5.41
N GLN A 12 -6.87 38.24 5.92
CA GLN A 12 -6.43 39.33 6.77
C GLN A 12 -6.01 40.57 5.97
N ASP A 13 -5.54 40.34 4.71
CA ASP A 13 -5.14 41.42 3.80
C ASP A 13 -5.55 41.13 2.35
N LEU A 14 -5.41 42.16 1.48
CA LEU A 14 -5.76 42.09 0.06
C LEU A 14 -4.89 41.12 -0.77
N PRO A 15 -3.57 41.01 -0.57
CA PRO A 15 -2.75 40.02 -1.26
C PRO A 15 -3.16 38.56 -0.95
N GLU A 16 -3.40 38.25 0.32
CA GLU A 16 -3.86 36.94 0.77
C GLU A 16 -5.24 36.59 0.17
N LEU A 17 -6.14 37.58 0.10
CA LEU A 17 -7.45 37.39 -0.50
C LEU A 17 -7.33 37.01 -1.98
N ARG A 18 -6.49 37.73 -2.74
CA ARG A 18 -6.28 37.47 -4.17
C ARG A 18 -5.63 36.10 -4.42
N GLU A 19 -4.71 35.67 -3.57
CA GLU A 19 -4.12 34.33 -3.67
C GLU A 19 -5.16 33.24 -3.39
N LYS A 20 -5.97 33.41 -2.35
CA LYS A 20 -7.07 32.51 -2.03
C LYS A 20 -8.12 32.45 -3.14
N GLU A 21 -8.52 33.59 -3.69
CA GLU A 21 -9.45 33.66 -4.83
C GLU A 21 -8.88 32.94 -6.06
N LYS A 22 -7.62 33.18 -6.41
CA LYS A 22 -6.94 32.51 -7.54
C LYS A 22 -6.83 31.01 -7.32
N GLN A 23 -6.56 30.59 -6.10
CA GLN A 23 -6.50 29.16 -5.77
C GLN A 23 -7.89 28.51 -5.86
N ILE A 24 -8.93 29.17 -5.35
CA ILE A 24 -10.32 28.67 -5.42
C ILE A 24 -10.81 28.63 -6.87
N ALA A 25 -10.52 29.68 -7.67
CA ALA A 25 -10.87 29.70 -9.07
C ALA A 25 -10.24 28.52 -9.83
N LYS A 26 -8.96 28.24 -9.54
CA LYS A 26 -8.25 27.12 -10.13
C LYS A 26 -8.81 25.76 -9.64
N ASP A 27 -9.19 25.65 -8.37
CA ASP A 27 -9.81 24.46 -7.79
C ASP A 27 -11.21 24.20 -8.36
N MET A 28 -11.95 25.30 -8.69
CA MET A 28 -13.26 25.19 -9.36
C MET A 28 -13.12 24.82 -10.84
N GLU A 29 -12.11 25.34 -11.53
CA GLU A 29 -11.79 24.98 -12.91
C GLU A 29 -11.42 23.51 -13.03
N ASP A 30 -10.68 22.97 -12.05
CA ASP A 30 -10.26 21.58 -11.98
C ASP A 30 -11.33 20.63 -11.34
N ASN A 31 -12.57 21.11 -11.09
CA ASN A 31 -13.68 20.36 -10.46
C ASN A 31 -13.39 19.71 -9.10
N ILE A 32 -12.31 20.10 -8.43
CA ILE A 32 -11.84 19.47 -7.16
C ILE A 32 -12.74 19.83 -5.96
N LEU A 33 -13.56 20.88 -6.06
CA LEU A 33 -14.34 21.43 -4.94
C LEU A 33 -15.82 20.99 -4.88
N THR A 34 -16.23 20.03 -5.67
CA THR A 34 -17.65 19.80 -5.98
C THR A 34 -18.46 19.06 -4.92
N ASP A 35 -17.85 18.31 -3.99
CA ASP A 35 -18.64 17.56 -3.00
C ASP A 35 -18.05 17.68 -1.57
N GLY A 36 -18.94 18.02 -0.62
CA GLY A 36 -18.59 18.08 0.80
C GLY A 36 -18.16 16.71 1.39
N ALA A 37 -18.58 15.61 0.80
CA ALA A 37 -18.16 14.26 1.18
C ALA A 37 -16.72 13.99 0.75
N ILE A 38 -16.31 14.45 -0.45
CA ILE A 38 -14.95 14.35 -0.96
C ILE A 38 -13.96 15.08 -0.05
N LYS A 39 -14.32 16.29 0.42
CA LYS A 39 -13.48 17.07 1.35
C LYS A 39 -13.25 16.39 2.70
N LYS A 40 -14.12 15.48 3.10
CA LYS A 40 -14.03 14.74 4.37
C LYS A 40 -13.41 13.35 4.19
N MET A 41 -13.22 12.89 2.97
CA MET A 41 -12.69 11.57 2.67
C MET A 41 -11.30 11.38 3.28
N THR A 42 -11.15 10.35 4.10
CA THR A 42 -9.85 9.93 4.66
C THR A 42 -9.16 8.94 3.73
N LEU A 43 -7.87 8.73 3.94
CA LEU A 43 -7.11 7.74 3.20
C LEU A 43 -7.64 6.31 3.45
N ASN A 44 -8.18 6.02 4.65
CA ASN A 44 -8.86 4.76 4.94
C ASN A 44 -10.09 4.56 4.05
N THR A 45 -10.97 5.58 3.97
CA THR A 45 -12.17 5.52 3.13
C THR A 45 -11.82 5.40 1.64
N LEU A 46 -10.74 6.08 1.20
CA LEU A 46 -10.24 5.95 -0.17
C LEU A 46 -9.76 4.52 -0.46
N PHE A 47 -9.03 3.91 0.47
CA PHE A 47 -8.56 2.53 0.31
C PHE A 47 -9.71 1.53 0.26
N GLU A 48 -10.73 1.67 1.11
CA GLU A 48 -11.95 0.83 1.07
C GLU A 48 -12.63 0.94 -0.29
N ARG A 49 -12.78 2.18 -0.80
CA ARG A 49 -13.35 2.44 -2.13
C ARG A 49 -12.49 1.80 -3.24
N TYR A 50 -11.18 1.95 -3.19
CA TYR A 50 -10.24 1.31 -4.12
C TYR A 50 -10.37 -0.22 -4.08
N MET A 51 -10.44 -0.82 -2.90
CA MET A 51 -10.58 -2.26 -2.74
C MET A 51 -11.94 -2.79 -3.26
N ALA A 52 -12.99 -1.97 -3.23
CA ALA A 52 -14.31 -2.32 -3.77
C ALA A 52 -14.32 -2.36 -5.32
N THR A 53 -13.46 -1.59 -5.98
CA THR A 53 -13.35 -1.57 -7.47
C THR A 53 -12.46 -2.69 -8.02
N ARG A 54 -11.76 -3.45 -7.16
CA ARG A 54 -10.79 -4.46 -7.58
C ARG A 54 -11.35 -5.88 -7.50
N GLU A 55 -11.25 -6.58 -8.60
CA GLU A 55 -11.40 -8.03 -8.63
C GLU A 55 -10.07 -8.68 -8.23
N LEU A 56 -10.02 -9.23 -7.03
CA LEU A 56 -8.82 -9.85 -6.45
C LEU A 56 -9.17 -11.24 -5.94
N ALA A 57 -8.22 -12.17 -6.05
CA ALA A 57 -8.32 -13.44 -5.36
C ALA A 57 -8.43 -13.21 -3.83
N ASP A 58 -9.20 -14.04 -3.13
CA ASP A 58 -9.49 -13.89 -1.70
C ASP A 58 -8.22 -13.80 -0.85
N THR A 59 -7.21 -14.61 -1.14
CA THR A 59 -5.91 -14.60 -0.46
C THR A 59 -5.19 -13.26 -0.62
N THR A 60 -5.26 -12.65 -1.81
CA THR A 60 -4.67 -11.34 -2.08
C THR A 60 -5.43 -10.24 -1.35
N ARG A 61 -6.77 -10.28 -1.39
CA ARG A 61 -7.63 -9.33 -0.67
C ARG A 61 -7.34 -9.34 0.82
N VAL A 62 -7.31 -10.51 1.45
CA VAL A 62 -6.99 -10.67 2.88
C VAL A 62 -5.60 -10.12 3.21
N SER A 63 -4.62 -10.38 2.35
CA SER A 63 -3.24 -9.89 2.54
C SER A 63 -3.16 -8.36 2.46
N TYR A 64 -3.90 -7.74 1.53
CA TYR A 64 -3.95 -6.28 1.36
C TYR A 64 -4.62 -5.60 2.55
N VAL A 65 -5.78 -6.10 2.97
CA VAL A 65 -6.50 -5.59 4.14
C VAL A 65 -5.64 -5.71 5.40
N ARG A 66 -5.03 -6.88 5.65
CA ARG A 66 -4.15 -7.09 6.81
C ARG A 66 -2.94 -6.14 6.80
N ALA A 67 -2.32 -5.93 5.63
CA ALA A 67 -1.20 -5.00 5.53
C ALA A 67 -1.62 -3.55 5.81
N TRP A 68 -2.79 -3.16 5.32
CA TRP A 68 -3.37 -1.85 5.58
C TRP A 68 -3.69 -1.64 7.06
N GLU A 69 -4.45 -2.55 7.67
CA GLU A 69 -4.84 -2.48 9.08
C GLU A 69 -3.65 -2.42 10.02
N ASN A 70 -2.65 -3.27 9.79
CA ASN A 70 -1.51 -3.37 10.70
C ASN A 70 -0.47 -2.25 10.55
N ARG A 71 -0.47 -1.50 9.43
CA ARG A 71 0.63 -0.56 9.15
C ARG A 71 0.18 0.83 8.74
N VAL A 72 -0.92 0.98 8.00
CA VAL A 72 -1.31 2.25 7.37
C VAL A 72 -2.46 2.93 8.12
N LYS A 73 -3.45 2.14 8.55
CA LYS A 73 -4.73 2.58 9.07
C LYS A 73 -4.60 3.63 10.19
N ASP A 74 -3.81 3.33 11.21
CA ASP A 74 -3.68 4.18 12.39
C ASP A 74 -2.59 5.26 12.24
N GLU A 75 -1.66 5.07 11.30
CA GLU A 75 -0.53 5.97 11.10
C GLU A 75 -0.87 7.18 10.22
N ILE A 76 -1.32 6.92 9.01
CA ILE A 76 -1.65 7.97 8.03
C ILE A 76 -3.08 7.82 7.48
N GLY A 77 -3.77 6.72 7.76
CA GLY A 77 -5.08 6.39 7.21
C GLY A 77 -6.19 7.37 7.57
N ASN A 78 -6.07 8.10 8.69
CA ASN A 78 -7.03 9.09 9.14
C ASN A 78 -6.81 10.48 8.54
N ILE A 79 -5.72 10.69 7.79
CA ILE A 79 -5.47 11.96 7.11
C ILE A 79 -6.45 12.11 5.95
N LYS A 80 -7.05 13.29 5.82
CA LYS A 80 -7.92 13.58 4.68
C LYS A 80 -7.12 13.57 3.39
N VAL A 81 -7.65 12.94 2.36
CA VAL A 81 -6.97 12.79 1.06
C VAL A 81 -6.55 14.13 0.47
N VAL A 82 -7.43 15.13 0.56
CA VAL A 82 -7.16 16.50 0.08
C VAL A 82 -6.06 17.24 0.87
N GLN A 83 -5.72 16.77 2.06
CA GLN A 83 -4.68 17.34 2.92
C GLN A 83 -3.39 16.50 2.91
N LEU A 84 -3.40 15.37 2.20
CA LEU A 84 -2.27 14.47 2.17
C LEU A 84 -1.15 15.03 1.27
N LEU A 85 -0.04 15.38 1.89
CA LEU A 85 1.13 15.95 1.21
C LEU A 85 2.19 14.87 0.93
N PRO A 86 3.04 15.06 -0.10
CA PRO A 86 4.20 14.18 -0.33
C PRO A 86 5.12 14.06 0.88
N SER A 87 5.24 15.11 1.69
CA SER A 87 6.01 15.10 2.94
C SER A 87 5.46 14.12 3.98
N HIS A 88 4.13 13.97 4.08
CA HIS A 88 3.51 12.99 4.98
C HIS A 88 3.87 11.55 4.58
N ILE A 89 3.81 11.25 3.28
CA ILE A 89 4.18 9.94 2.75
C ILE A 89 5.67 9.64 2.98
N LYS A 90 6.54 10.62 2.68
CA LYS A 90 8.00 10.48 2.92
C LYS A 90 8.32 10.30 4.40
N ALA A 91 7.70 11.07 5.29
CA ALA A 91 7.89 10.94 6.74
C ALA A 91 7.42 9.55 7.22
N TYR A 92 6.32 9.06 6.70
CA TYR A 92 5.81 7.73 7.00
C TYR A 92 6.79 6.61 6.55
N TYR A 93 7.32 6.67 5.31
CA TYR A 93 8.33 5.70 4.85
C TYR A 93 9.63 5.78 5.65
N ALA A 94 10.06 6.99 6.01
CA ALA A 94 11.22 7.18 6.87
C ALA A 94 10.99 6.57 8.28
N LYS A 95 9.79 6.68 8.82
CA LYS A 95 9.40 6.04 10.10
C LYS A 95 9.50 4.51 9.99
N LEU A 96 8.96 3.92 8.92
CA LEU A 96 9.05 2.47 8.67
C LEU A 96 10.51 2.02 8.52
N SER A 97 11.32 2.76 7.78
CA SER A 97 12.74 2.48 7.60
C SER A 97 13.50 2.51 8.93
N LYS A 98 13.26 3.52 9.78
CA LYS A 98 13.83 3.62 11.13
C LYS A 98 13.37 2.50 12.05
N ALA A 99 12.14 2.02 11.91
CA ALA A 99 11.63 0.85 12.63
C ALA A 99 12.23 -0.47 12.14
N GLY A 100 13.12 -0.45 11.13
CA GLY A 100 13.87 -1.61 10.65
C GLY A 100 13.13 -2.46 9.62
N TYR A 101 12.05 -1.96 9.02
CA TYR A 101 11.35 -2.69 7.95
C TYR A 101 12.22 -2.82 6.71
N ALA A 102 12.14 -4.00 6.06
CA ALA A 102 12.81 -4.25 4.80
C ALA A 102 12.21 -3.40 3.67
N TYR A 103 13.04 -3.08 2.67
CA TYR A 103 12.60 -2.38 1.45
C TYR A 103 11.37 -3.04 0.80
N SER A 104 11.35 -4.38 0.72
CA SER A 104 10.23 -5.14 0.16
C SER A 104 8.90 -4.87 0.88
N THR A 105 8.93 -4.69 2.21
CA THR A 105 7.75 -4.35 3.00
C THR A 105 7.27 -2.93 2.71
N ILE A 106 8.18 -1.96 2.64
CA ILE A 106 7.85 -0.57 2.31
C ILE A 106 7.32 -0.48 0.87
N LYS A 107 7.94 -1.20 -0.07
CA LYS A 107 7.48 -1.32 -1.45
C LYS A 107 6.09 -1.94 -1.53
N TYR A 108 5.80 -2.95 -0.72
CA TYR A 108 4.47 -3.55 -0.68
C TYR A 108 3.41 -2.55 -0.21
N ILE A 109 3.69 -1.77 0.82
CA ILE A 109 2.80 -0.70 1.30
C ILE A 109 2.64 0.39 0.23
N HIS A 110 3.71 0.79 -0.42
CA HIS A 110 3.67 1.75 -1.53
C HIS A 110 2.77 1.27 -2.67
N ASN A 111 2.84 -0.02 -3.00
CA ASN A 111 2.01 -0.65 -4.03
C ASN A 111 0.51 -0.71 -3.66
N LEU A 112 0.15 -0.51 -2.38
CA LEU A 112 -1.24 -0.32 -1.95
C LEU A 112 -1.65 1.17 -2.00
N LEU A 113 -0.75 2.05 -1.57
CA LEU A 113 -1.01 3.50 -1.49
C LEU A 113 -1.05 4.15 -2.87
N TYR A 114 -0.08 3.85 -3.72
CA TYR A 114 0.08 4.52 -5.01
C TYR A 114 -1.15 4.39 -5.91
N PRO A 115 -1.68 3.20 -6.21
CA PRO A 115 -2.83 3.05 -7.10
C PRO A 115 -4.13 3.57 -6.48
N ALA A 116 -4.30 3.50 -5.15
CA ALA A 116 -5.46 4.10 -4.49
C ALA A 116 -5.45 5.63 -4.60
N LEU A 117 -4.28 6.26 -4.48
CA LEU A 117 -4.11 7.70 -4.67
C LEU A 117 -4.15 8.11 -6.14
N GLU A 118 -3.76 7.24 -7.08
CA GLU A 118 -3.93 7.48 -8.51
C GLU A 118 -5.41 7.49 -8.88
N MET A 119 -6.21 6.55 -8.35
CA MET A 119 -7.66 6.60 -8.49
C MET A 119 -8.26 7.92 -7.97
N ALA A 120 -7.71 8.47 -6.88
CA ALA A 120 -8.15 9.77 -6.37
C ALA A 120 -7.77 10.94 -7.30
N VAL A 121 -6.70 10.81 -8.09
CA VAL A 121 -6.36 11.78 -9.15
C VAL A 121 -7.30 11.62 -10.33
N ASP A 122 -7.56 10.38 -10.77
CA ASP A 122 -8.47 10.08 -11.89
C ASP A 122 -9.92 10.51 -11.58
N ASP A 123 -10.33 10.44 -10.30
CA ASP A 123 -11.64 10.91 -9.81
C ASP A 123 -11.68 12.42 -9.51
N ASP A 124 -10.66 13.20 -9.87
CA ASP A 124 -10.54 14.65 -9.59
C ASP A 124 -10.64 15.03 -8.10
N ILE A 125 -10.34 14.11 -7.18
CA ILE A 125 -10.33 14.37 -5.74
C ILE A 125 -9.07 15.15 -5.35
N ILE A 126 -7.94 14.81 -5.96
CA ILE A 126 -6.65 15.50 -5.81
C ILE A 126 -5.97 15.72 -7.16
N ARG A 127 -5.18 16.78 -7.28
CA ARG A 127 -4.51 17.14 -8.55
C ARG A 127 -3.31 16.28 -8.90
N LYS A 128 -2.60 15.77 -7.90
CA LYS A 128 -1.35 15.01 -8.05
C LYS A 128 -1.28 13.94 -6.99
N ASN A 129 -0.77 12.79 -7.38
CA ASN A 129 -0.52 11.69 -6.45
C ASN A 129 0.65 12.04 -5.50
N PRO A 130 0.39 12.16 -4.18
CA PRO A 130 1.44 12.47 -3.21
C PRO A 130 2.45 11.33 -3.00
N ALA A 131 2.13 10.09 -3.42
CA ALA A 131 3.02 8.94 -3.35
C ALA A 131 3.95 8.79 -4.58
N LYS A 132 3.98 9.74 -5.50
CA LYS A 132 4.76 9.64 -6.75
C LYS A 132 6.30 9.67 -6.58
N SER A 133 6.81 9.93 -5.37
CA SER A 133 8.25 9.95 -5.12
C SER A 133 8.85 8.55 -5.09
N SER A 134 10.14 8.43 -5.51
CA SER A 134 10.90 7.20 -5.36
C SER A 134 10.97 6.74 -3.91
N ILE A 135 10.97 5.42 -3.74
CA ILE A 135 11.10 4.75 -2.45
C ILE A 135 12.44 4.01 -2.29
N SER A 136 13.35 4.14 -3.27
CA SER A 136 14.66 3.43 -3.29
C SER A 136 15.50 3.65 -2.05
N ASP A 137 15.33 4.81 -1.40
CA ASP A 137 16.17 5.24 -0.27
C ASP A 137 15.65 4.74 1.10
N TYR A 138 14.54 4.00 1.11
CA TYR A 138 13.91 3.53 2.32
C TYR A 138 14.02 2.02 2.49
N GLY A 139 14.19 1.61 3.75
CA GLY A 139 14.22 0.21 4.15
C GLY A 139 15.59 -0.45 4.00
N LYS A 140 15.73 -1.59 4.67
CA LYS A 140 16.94 -2.40 4.57
C LYS A 140 16.94 -3.14 3.22
N PRO A 141 18.09 -3.25 2.54
CA PRO A 141 18.20 -4.08 1.35
C PRO A 141 17.78 -5.52 1.69
N ALA A 142 17.27 -6.23 0.69
CA ALA A 142 16.96 -7.65 0.84
C ALA A 142 18.28 -8.42 0.96
N GLU A 143 18.35 -9.29 1.96
CA GLU A 143 19.43 -10.29 2.02
C GLU A 143 19.20 -11.31 0.90
N GLU A 144 20.25 -11.64 0.17
CA GLU A 144 20.19 -12.72 -0.81
C GLU A 144 19.96 -14.04 -0.06
N LYS A 145 18.91 -14.74 -0.48
CA LYS A 145 18.62 -16.08 0.04
C LYS A 145 19.43 -17.08 -0.76
N GLU A 146 20.34 -17.73 -0.10
CA GLU A 146 21.10 -18.83 -0.71
C GLU A 146 20.25 -20.09 -0.79
N ALA A 147 20.42 -20.84 -1.86
CA ALA A 147 19.85 -22.18 -1.97
C ALA A 147 20.59 -23.14 -1.06
N LEU A 148 19.90 -24.19 -0.60
CA LEU A 148 20.54 -25.25 0.17
C LEU A 148 21.62 -25.93 -0.67
N THR A 149 22.81 -26.11 -0.09
CA THR A 149 23.83 -26.99 -0.68
C THR A 149 23.37 -28.43 -0.63
N VAL A 150 23.94 -29.28 -1.48
CA VAL A 150 23.62 -30.74 -1.50
C VAL A 150 23.78 -31.35 -0.11
N SER A 151 24.86 -31.05 0.60
CA SER A 151 25.10 -31.57 1.95
C SER A 151 24.06 -31.08 2.97
N GLN A 152 23.61 -29.81 2.86
CA GLN A 152 22.54 -29.28 3.72
C GLN A 152 21.20 -29.94 3.42
N GLN A 153 20.91 -30.19 2.12
CA GLN A 153 19.71 -30.89 1.68
C GLN A 153 19.68 -32.33 2.22
N GLU A 154 20.78 -33.05 2.12
CA GLU A 154 20.88 -34.43 2.63
C GLU A 154 20.66 -34.47 4.15
N LYS A 155 21.32 -33.60 4.91
CA LYS A 155 21.13 -33.49 6.37
C LYS A 155 19.70 -33.14 6.74
N PHE A 156 19.08 -32.23 5.99
CA PHE A 156 17.69 -31.85 6.21
C PHE A 156 16.76 -33.05 5.99
N MET A 157 16.92 -33.77 4.87
CA MET A 157 16.10 -34.93 4.55
C MET A 157 16.29 -36.07 5.55
N GLU A 158 17.52 -36.32 6.01
CA GLU A 158 17.78 -37.30 7.05
C GLU A 158 17.13 -36.92 8.38
N PHE A 159 17.23 -35.64 8.79
CA PHE A 159 16.53 -35.14 9.98
C PHE A 159 15.03 -35.34 9.88
N VAL A 160 14.41 -34.96 8.77
CA VAL A 160 12.96 -35.14 8.57
C VAL A 160 12.58 -36.62 8.66
N LYS A 161 13.37 -37.51 8.05
CA LYS A 161 13.11 -38.95 8.02
C LYS A 161 13.17 -39.57 9.42
N GLN A 162 14.11 -39.13 10.25
CA GLN A 162 14.34 -39.67 11.61
C GLN A 162 13.43 -39.01 12.67
N SER A 163 12.81 -37.89 12.36
CA SER A 163 11.99 -37.14 13.32
C SER A 163 10.65 -37.83 13.56
N ASN A 164 10.29 -38.07 14.83
CA ASN A 164 8.97 -38.58 15.19
C ASN A 164 7.80 -37.59 14.89
N VAL A 165 8.12 -36.32 14.69
CA VAL A 165 7.12 -35.27 14.39
C VAL A 165 7.03 -34.97 12.90
N TYR A 166 8.17 -34.95 12.21
CA TYR A 166 8.23 -34.45 10.83
C TYR A 166 8.29 -35.55 9.77
N ASN A 167 8.46 -36.83 10.16
CA ASN A 167 8.55 -37.96 9.20
C ASN A 167 7.33 -38.07 8.29
N THR A 168 6.15 -37.70 8.77
CA THR A 168 4.91 -37.68 7.96
C THR A 168 5.04 -36.76 6.74
N TYR A 169 5.86 -35.72 6.82
CA TYR A 169 6.09 -34.78 5.72
C TYR A 169 7.26 -35.19 4.79
N TYR A 170 7.95 -36.27 5.09
CA TYR A 170 9.08 -36.76 4.29
C TYR A 170 8.74 -36.93 2.80
N PRO A 171 7.63 -37.59 2.42
CA PRO A 171 7.25 -37.73 1.00
C PRO A 171 7.01 -36.37 0.34
N MET A 172 6.38 -35.42 1.04
CA MET A 172 6.11 -34.06 0.56
C MET A 172 7.44 -33.35 0.23
N PHE A 173 8.40 -33.32 1.17
CA PHE A 173 9.69 -32.69 0.93
C PHE A 173 10.49 -33.39 -0.17
N THR A 174 10.39 -34.71 -0.29
CA THR A 174 11.05 -35.45 -1.37
C THR A 174 10.55 -35.01 -2.74
N ILE A 175 9.22 -34.89 -2.89
CA ILE A 175 8.63 -34.42 -4.15
C ILE A 175 9.03 -32.97 -4.42
N MET A 176 8.91 -32.08 -3.42
CA MET A 176 9.24 -30.65 -3.59
C MET A 176 10.71 -30.45 -4.00
N ILE A 177 11.64 -31.15 -3.36
CA ILE A 177 13.06 -31.05 -3.67
C ILE A 177 13.37 -31.66 -5.04
N GLY A 178 12.79 -32.79 -5.35
CA GLY A 178 13.03 -33.51 -6.62
C GLY A 178 12.41 -32.82 -7.84
N THR A 179 11.31 -32.09 -7.66
CA THR A 179 10.56 -31.47 -8.77
C THR A 179 10.64 -29.94 -8.80
N GLY A 180 11.02 -29.29 -7.70
CA GLY A 180 10.97 -27.84 -7.55
C GLY A 180 9.56 -27.25 -7.38
N LEU A 181 8.54 -28.08 -7.18
CA LEU A 181 7.16 -27.63 -6.98
C LEU A 181 7.02 -26.80 -5.70
N ARG A 182 6.22 -25.74 -5.79
CA ARG A 182 5.82 -24.97 -4.61
C ARG A 182 4.77 -25.74 -3.81
N CYS A 183 4.70 -25.49 -2.50
CA CYS A 183 3.74 -26.14 -1.61
C CYS A 183 2.29 -26.07 -2.14
N GLY A 184 1.85 -24.92 -2.66
CA GLY A 184 0.51 -24.75 -3.23
C GLY A 184 0.29 -25.55 -4.52
N GLU A 185 1.32 -25.72 -5.35
CA GLU A 185 1.28 -26.54 -6.56
C GLU A 185 1.22 -28.03 -6.21
N LEU A 186 1.96 -28.43 -5.19
CA LEU A 186 1.94 -29.83 -4.71
C LEU A 186 0.55 -30.20 -4.14
N ILE A 187 -0.07 -29.32 -3.35
CA ILE A 187 -1.41 -29.54 -2.80
C ILE A 187 -2.47 -29.62 -3.92
N GLY A 188 -2.25 -28.94 -5.02
CA GLY A 188 -3.15 -28.97 -6.20
C GLY A 188 -3.00 -30.19 -7.11
N LEU A 189 -2.10 -31.14 -6.80
CA LEU A 189 -1.89 -32.37 -7.59
C LEU A 189 -2.89 -33.51 -7.26
N THR A 190 -3.94 -33.24 -6.50
CA THR A 190 -4.99 -34.22 -6.14
C THR A 190 -6.01 -34.43 -7.25
#